data_b2982613d4948cd6770f8fb70eb2fa2f
#
_entry.id   b2982613d4948cd6770f8fb70eb2fa2f
#
_cell.length_a   1.000
_cell.length_b   1.000
_cell.length_c   1.000
_cell.angle_alpha   90.00
_cell.angle_beta   90.00
_cell.angle_gamma   90.00
#
_symmetry.space_group_name_H-M   'P 1'
#
loop_
_entity.id
_entity.type
_entity.pdbx_description
1 polymer ?
#
loop_
_entity_poly.entity_id
_entity_poly.type
_entity_poly.pdbx_seq_one_letter_code
_entity_poly.pdbx_strand_id
1 'polypeptide(L)'
;MILLFLLYFSSSLWGQSRDVTEYVDSMIGNSDSRWMQFPGPAMPFGMVKLSPDNQGNVWRGGYEYKINQIIGFSHIHSWTMGGLLTMPVTGPLKIKPGEENEPDSGYRSRINHKNEKASLSYYSVLLDDYNIKAELTSTTRTGFQRYTFPKSDSSRILFDLENGSEYPYEVRWASISKVSDYEIEGFSTQSSYDEPTNLLNDYTVYFVARVDKPMKSFGTWVNGYVDTTSSICWGRHDIGAFMNFDTEEGEIIQLKTAISYVSIEQARKNLEVESGGFGWNFDAVRKYAVNEWRKILSTIEIEGGTEEDKRKFYTNLYRSYCSRTIFSDVDGQYVDMYERTQQLKDPASPIYGCDAFWNTFWNLNQLWALATPDIMNKWVESLLEYYRVGGWLPNGPPGVEYCDIMGAQHEIPLMVSAYQKGIRNYDVDKAYEAVKKTLTTQGTALSSGGIVGNRHLDVYLKYGFVPYGEKSHHNVFGTTYEGPTSNTLEYAFDDWNAAQFAKALGYEEDYDYFTRRAYNY
;
A
#
# COMPACT_ATOMS: atom_id res chain seq x y z
N MET A 1 -1.62 26.93 73.39
CA MET A 1 -0.91 27.24 72.16
C MET A 1 -1.13 26.02 71.21
N ILE A 2 -2.17 26.12 70.37
CA ILE A 2 -2.60 25.05 69.50
C ILE A 2 -2.01 25.35 68.12
N LEU A 3 -1.08 24.50 67.63
CA LEU A 3 -0.53 24.57 66.27
C LEU A 3 -1.52 23.89 65.30
N LEU A 4 -2.14 24.70 64.42
CA LEU A 4 -2.87 24.19 63.26
C LEU A 4 -1.88 23.84 62.15
N PHE A 5 -1.77 22.53 61.77
CA PHE A 5 -1.14 22.08 60.56
C PHE A 5 -2.13 22.19 59.40
N LEU A 6 -1.92 23.15 58.50
CA LEU A 6 -2.59 23.23 57.22
C LEU A 6 -1.91 22.24 56.23
N LEU A 7 -2.54 21.10 56.00
CA LEU A 7 -2.20 20.21 54.91
C LEU A 7 -2.70 20.82 53.59
N TYR A 8 -1.76 21.34 52.79
CA TYR A 8 -2.03 21.65 51.38
C TYR A 8 -2.13 20.35 50.60
N PHE A 9 -3.36 19.93 50.27
CA PHE A 9 -3.60 18.99 49.20
C PHE A 9 -3.41 19.71 47.87
N SER A 10 -2.23 19.61 47.26
CA SER A 10 -2.07 19.90 45.86
C SER A 10 -2.72 18.75 45.09
N SER A 11 -3.98 18.90 44.71
CA SER A 11 -4.61 18.12 43.68
C SER A 11 -3.88 18.44 42.35
N SER A 12 -2.83 17.70 42.04
CA SER A 12 -2.33 17.63 40.69
C SER A 12 -3.47 17.08 39.84
N LEU A 13 -4.15 17.96 39.12
CA LEU A 13 -4.97 17.62 37.97
C LEU A 13 -4.01 17.01 36.94
N TRP A 14 -3.78 15.71 37.07
CA TRP A 14 -3.25 14.93 35.98
C TRP A 14 -4.35 14.96 34.91
N GLY A 15 -4.24 15.87 33.95
CA GLY A 15 -5.03 15.83 32.76
C GLY A 15 -4.80 14.42 32.19
N GLN A 16 -5.86 13.68 31.99
CA GLN A 16 -5.81 12.38 31.34
C GLN A 16 -5.08 12.59 30.00
N SER A 17 -3.89 12.00 29.82
CA SER A 17 -3.15 12.12 28.56
C SER A 17 -4.06 11.61 27.46
N ARG A 18 -4.25 12.42 26.43
CA ARG A 18 -5.05 12.05 25.26
C ARG A 18 -4.46 10.79 24.64
N ASP A 19 -5.31 9.86 24.22
CA ASP A 19 -4.88 8.66 23.50
C ASP A 19 -4.09 9.05 22.25
N VAL A 20 -2.88 8.51 22.08
CA VAL A 20 -1.99 8.84 20.96
C VAL A 20 -2.65 8.63 19.58
N THR A 21 -3.60 7.71 19.50
CA THR A 21 -4.37 7.44 18.28
C THR A 21 -5.28 8.57 17.86
N GLU A 22 -5.68 9.46 18.79
CA GLU A 22 -6.53 10.61 18.52
C GLU A 22 -5.77 11.79 17.89
N TYR A 23 -4.44 11.73 17.88
CA TYR A 23 -3.61 12.75 17.20
C TYR A 23 -3.44 12.49 15.71
N VAL A 24 -3.72 11.28 15.23
CA VAL A 24 -3.57 10.98 13.80
C VAL A 24 -4.65 11.67 12.98
N ASP A 25 -4.19 12.49 12.04
CA ASP A 25 -5.01 13.20 11.08
C ASP A 25 -4.62 12.79 9.66
N SER A 26 -5.36 11.85 9.09
CA SER A 26 -5.06 11.30 7.77
C SER A 26 -5.34 12.28 6.61
N MET A 27 -5.92 13.46 6.88
CA MET A 27 -6.05 14.53 5.87
C MET A 27 -4.73 15.30 5.65
N ILE A 28 -3.81 15.29 6.62
CA ILE A 28 -2.51 15.98 6.47
C ILE A 28 -1.73 15.37 5.29
N GLY A 29 -1.31 16.22 4.35
CA GLY A 29 -0.51 15.84 3.20
C GLY A 29 -1.31 15.47 1.95
N ASN A 30 -2.64 15.58 1.96
CA ASN A 30 -3.49 15.24 0.80
C ASN A 30 -3.83 16.44 -0.11
N SER A 31 -3.06 17.52 -0.04
CA SER A 31 -3.17 18.66 -0.95
C SER A 31 -1.83 18.96 -1.59
N ASP A 32 -1.81 19.12 -2.91
CA ASP A 32 -0.62 19.39 -3.72
C ASP A 32 0.52 18.37 -3.53
N SER A 33 0.22 17.23 -2.95
CA SER A 33 1.20 16.17 -2.74
C SER A 33 1.31 15.27 -3.97
N ARG A 34 2.52 15.04 -4.42
CA ARG A 34 2.83 14.02 -5.44
C ARG A 34 3.08 12.63 -4.85
N TRP A 35 3.07 12.52 -3.51
CA TRP A 35 3.34 11.28 -2.83
C TRP A 35 2.06 10.46 -2.64
N MET A 36 2.22 9.14 -2.44
CA MET A 36 1.15 8.18 -2.21
C MET A 36 0.49 8.38 -0.85
N GLN A 37 -0.14 9.53 -0.64
CA GLN A 37 -0.89 9.82 0.57
C GLN A 37 -2.38 9.82 0.27
N PHE A 38 -3.15 9.22 1.15
CA PHE A 38 -4.58 9.07 1.02
C PHE A 38 -5.26 9.25 2.38
N PRO A 39 -6.52 9.77 2.44
CA PRO A 39 -7.20 10.03 3.71
C PRO A 39 -7.90 8.81 4.30
N GLY A 40 -8.10 7.75 3.54
CA GLY A 40 -8.87 6.58 3.93
C GLY A 40 -8.17 5.64 4.91
N PRO A 41 -8.90 4.65 5.44
CA PRO A 41 -8.37 3.67 6.38
C PRO A 41 -7.40 2.68 5.74
N ALA A 42 -6.35 2.36 6.47
CA ALA A 42 -5.45 1.25 6.20
C ALA A 42 -4.96 0.65 7.51
N MET A 43 -4.62 -0.64 7.50
CA MET A 43 -3.86 -1.27 8.57
C MET A 43 -2.36 -1.02 8.39
N PRO A 44 -1.51 -1.24 9.41
CA PRO A 44 -0.07 -1.21 9.21
C PRO A 44 0.33 -2.14 8.05
N PHE A 45 0.95 -1.55 7.02
CA PHE A 45 1.32 -2.27 5.78
C PHE A 45 0.15 -3.02 5.12
N GLY A 46 -1.09 -2.59 5.31
CA GLY A 46 -2.28 -3.29 4.82
C GLY A 46 -2.26 -3.52 3.31
N MET A 47 -2.67 -4.71 2.88
CA MET A 47 -2.92 -5.03 1.47
C MET A 47 -4.06 -4.15 0.93
N VAL A 48 -5.13 -4.01 1.72
CA VAL A 48 -6.21 -3.05 1.46
C VAL A 48 -5.85 -1.70 2.07
N LYS A 49 -5.91 -0.68 1.23
CA LYS A 49 -5.85 0.74 1.56
C LYS A 49 -7.09 1.40 0.96
N LEU A 50 -8.20 1.31 1.70
CA LEU A 50 -9.51 1.72 1.23
C LEU A 50 -9.67 3.24 1.35
N SER A 51 -9.72 3.95 0.25
CA SER A 51 -9.73 5.41 0.25
C SER A 51 -10.58 6.00 -0.85
N PRO A 52 -11.09 7.24 -0.68
CA PRO A 52 -11.73 7.96 -1.77
C PRO A 52 -10.75 8.31 -2.88
N ASP A 53 -11.25 8.31 -4.11
CA ASP A 53 -10.58 8.82 -5.29
C ASP A 53 -11.35 10.00 -5.87
N ASN A 54 -10.62 11.00 -6.36
CA ASN A 54 -11.18 12.11 -7.13
C ASN A 54 -10.33 12.45 -8.35
N GLN A 55 -9.12 11.90 -8.45
CA GLN A 55 -8.27 11.91 -9.63
C GLN A 55 -7.88 10.47 -10.01
N GLY A 56 -7.78 10.19 -11.29
CA GLY A 56 -7.24 8.94 -11.82
C GLY A 56 -6.04 9.18 -12.72
N ASN A 57 -5.22 8.15 -12.93
CA ASN A 57 -4.12 8.12 -13.90
C ASN A 57 -3.09 9.27 -13.75
N VAL A 58 -2.88 9.74 -12.54
CA VAL A 58 -1.87 10.75 -12.19
C VAL A 58 -0.99 10.22 -11.08
N TRP A 59 0.29 10.61 -11.06
CA TRP A 59 1.21 10.20 -10.01
C TRP A 59 0.88 10.86 -8.67
N ARG A 60 -0.14 10.33 -8.00
CA ARG A 60 -0.65 10.76 -6.69
C ARG A 60 -1.41 9.59 -6.05
N GLY A 61 -1.82 9.74 -4.81
CA GLY A 61 -2.58 8.72 -4.08
C GLY A 61 -4.08 8.63 -4.41
N GLY A 62 -4.51 9.11 -5.59
CA GLY A 62 -5.91 9.07 -6.02
C GLY A 62 -6.79 10.18 -5.46
N TYR A 63 -6.36 10.88 -4.41
CA TYR A 63 -7.12 11.94 -3.74
C TYR A 63 -6.35 13.26 -3.68
N GLU A 64 -7.01 14.34 -4.10
CA GLU A 64 -6.54 15.73 -3.96
C GLU A 64 -7.59 16.56 -3.22
N TYR A 65 -7.21 17.13 -2.07
CA TYR A 65 -8.14 17.87 -1.21
C TYR A 65 -8.81 19.08 -1.87
N LYS A 66 -8.18 19.68 -2.89
CA LYS A 66 -8.75 20.84 -3.60
C LYS A 66 -9.91 20.48 -4.51
N ILE A 67 -10.13 19.20 -4.79
CA ILE A 67 -11.19 18.72 -5.68
C ILE A 67 -12.42 18.37 -4.83
N ASN A 68 -13.50 19.13 -5.01
CA ASN A 68 -14.75 18.97 -4.27
C ASN A 68 -15.67 17.90 -4.92
N GLN A 69 -15.09 16.74 -5.28
CA GLN A 69 -15.81 15.64 -5.92
C GLN A 69 -15.18 14.31 -5.49
N ILE A 70 -15.95 13.23 -5.58
CA ILE A 70 -15.50 11.85 -5.40
C ILE A 70 -15.95 11.04 -6.61
N ILE A 71 -15.04 10.25 -7.20
CA ILE A 71 -15.35 9.29 -8.26
C ILE A 71 -15.65 7.89 -7.70
N GLY A 72 -15.25 7.61 -6.48
CA GLY A 72 -15.50 6.35 -5.81
C GLY A 72 -14.50 6.07 -4.69
N PHE A 73 -14.49 4.82 -4.25
CA PHE A 73 -13.65 4.33 -3.17
C PHE A 73 -12.91 3.08 -3.65
N SER A 74 -11.60 3.21 -3.94
CA SER A 74 -10.80 2.07 -4.35
C SER A 74 -10.12 1.38 -3.17
N HIS A 75 -9.81 0.10 -3.36
CA HIS A 75 -9.25 -0.77 -2.32
C HIS A 75 -7.72 -0.78 -2.32
N ILE A 76 -7.10 -0.29 -3.39
CA ILE A 76 -5.66 -0.34 -3.60
C ILE A 76 -5.14 1.08 -3.81
N HIS A 77 -4.31 1.56 -2.86
CA HIS A 77 -3.55 2.80 -2.92
C HIS A 77 -2.10 2.47 -2.54
N SER A 78 -1.41 1.84 -3.47
CA SER A 78 -0.02 1.41 -3.29
C SER A 78 0.81 1.86 -4.48
N TRP A 79 2.10 2.09 -4.26
CA TRP A 79 2.98 2.50 -5.34
C TRP A 79 2.93 1.54 -6.53
N THR A 80 2.69 2.06 -7.73
CA THR A 80 2.48 1.36 -8.99
C THR A 80 1.20 0.51 -9.09
N MET A 81 0.32 0.55 -8.09
CA MET A 81 -0.89 -0.26 -8.04
C MET A 81 -2.10 0.57 -7.63
N GLY A 82 -3.24 0.30 -8.22
CA GLY A 82 -4.51 0.96 -7.90
C GLY A 82 -5.70 0.07 -8.26
N GLY A 83 -6.89 0.63 -8.16
CA GLY A 83 -8.11 0.02 -8.69
C GLY A 83 -8.99 -0.72 -7.68
N LEU A 84 -9.92 -1.46 -8.22
CA LEU A 84 -11.08 -2.04 -7.55
C LEU A 84 -11.93 -0.95 -6.88
N LEU A 85 -12.42 -0.03 -7.72
CA LEU A 85 -13.23 1.11 -7.29
C LEU A 85 -14.68 0.68 -7.10
N THR A 86 -15.29 1.16 -6.01
CA THR A 86 -16.72 1.04 -5.73
C THR A 86 -17.36 2.40 -5.59
N MET A 87 -18.60 2.57 -6.08
CA MET A 87 -19.34 3.83 -5.95
C MET A 87 -20.81 3.58 -5.66
N PRO A 88 -21.36 4.03 -4.51
CA PRO A 88 -22.78 3.99 -4.24
C PRO A 88 -23.47 5.16 -4.96
N VAL A 89 -24.56 4.88 -5.66
CA VAL A 89 -25.32 5.89 -6.45
C VAL A 89 -26.82 5.65 -6.36
N THR A 90 -27.62 6.67 -6.72
CA THR A 90 -29.07 6.58 -6.96
C THR A 90 -29.43 7.20 -8.30
N GLY A 91 -30.62 6.92 -8.81
CA GLY A 91 -31.13 7.52 -10.05
C GLY A 91 -30.64 6.82 -11.33
N PRO A 92 -30.52 7.52 -12.46
CA PRO A 92 -30.12 6.94 -13.75
C PRO A 92 -28.75 6.27 -13.68
N LEU A 93 -28.59 5.11 -14.31
CA LEU A 93 -27.32 4.42 -14.41
C LEU A 93 -26.33 5.23 -15.26
N LYS A 94 -25.17 5.49 -14.70
CA LYS A 94 -23.98 5.99 -15.39
C LYS A 94 -22.85 5.02 -15.12
N ILE A 95 -22.07 4.68 -16.14
CA ILE A 95 -21.03 3.65 -16.08
C ILE A 95 -19.60 4.21 -16.19
N LYS A 96 -19.47 5.53 -16.28
CA LYS A 96 -18.17 6.22 -16.33
C LYS A 96 -18.09 7.27 -15.23
N PRO A 97 -16.89 7.58 -14.70
CA PRO A 97 -16.74 8.60 -13.67
C PRO A 97 -17.14 10.00 -14.14
N GLY A 98 -17.05 10.28 -15.44
CA GLY A 98 -17.25 11.61 -15.99
C GLY A 98 -16.05 12.53 -15.74
N GLU A 99 -16.16 13.76 -16.23
CA GLU A 99 -15.09 14.75 -16.19
C GLU A 99 -15.19 15.63 -14.93
N GLU A 100 -14.04 16.10 -14.42
CA GLU A 100 -14.00 16.98 -13.24
C GLU A 100 -14.73 18.31 -13.49
N ASN A 101 -14.58 18.90 -14.67
CA ASN A 101 -15.26 20.14 -15.08
C ASN A 101 -16.71 19.95 -15.53
N GLU A 102 -17.14 18.69 -15.76
CA GLU A 102 -18.50 18.30 -16.13
C GLU A 102 -18.98 17.13 -15.25
N PRO A 103 -19.16 17.32 -13.93
CA PRO A 103 -19.43 16.21 -13.02
C PRO A 103 -20.73 15.46 -13.33
N ASP A 104 -21.70 16.13 -13.96
CA ASP A 104 -22.96 15.50 -14.38
C ASP A 104 -22.80 14.55 -15.59
N SER A 105 -21.63 14.53 -16.24
CA SER A 105 -21.34 13.63 -17.37
C SER A 105 -21.14 12.17 -16.94
N GLY A 106 -20.88 11.91 -15.65
CA GLY A 106 -20.62 10.57 -15.12
C GLY A 106 -21.26 10.29 -13.78
N TYR A 107 -20.76 9.24 -13.11
CA TYR A 107 -21.25 8.82 -11.78
C TYR A 107 -20.51 9.51 -10.62
N ARG A 108 -19.52 10.39 -10.85
CA ARG A 108 -18.88 11.15 -9.77
C ARG A 108 -19.89 11.98 -8.99
N SER A 109 -19.65 12.23 -7.74
CA SER A 109 -20.49 13.07 -6.89
C SER A 109 -19.72 14.26 -6.37
N ARG A 110 -20.37 15.41 -6.35
CA ARG A 110 -19.92 16.59 -5.60
C ARG A 110 -19.94 16.26 -4.12
N ILE A 111 -19.05 16.90 -3.38
CA ILE A 111 -18.95 16.81 -1.93
C ILE A 111 -18.72 18.19 -1.31
N ASN A 112 -19.02 18.29 -0.01
CA ASN A 112 -18.61 19.41 0.81
C ASN A 112 -17.67 18.93 1.91
N HIS A 113 -16.44 19.44 1.95
CA HIS A 113 -15.43 19.05 2.95
C HIS A 113 -15.88 19.27 4.42
N LYS A 114 -16.93 20.11 4.65
CA LYS A 114 -17.54 20.21 5.99
C LYS A 114 -18.23 18.93 6.44
N ASN A 115 -18.66 18.09 5.49
CA ASN A 115 -19.30 16.80 5.70
C ASN A 115 -18.33 15.62 5.52
N GLU A 116 -17.04 15.92 5.31
CA GLU A 116 -15.96 14.96 5.20
C GLU A 116 -15.23 14.81 6.54
N LYS A 117 -14.93 13.57 6.92
CA LYS A 117 -14.18 13.26 8.14
C LYS A 117 -13.20 12.15 7.87
N ALA A 118 -11.94 12.38 8.21
CA ALA A 118 -10.90 11.37 8.22
C ALA A 118 -10.26 11.30 9.60
N SER A 119 -9.96 10.10 10.03
CA SER A 119 -9.23 9.83 11.29
C SER A 119 -8.60 8.46 11.19
N LEU A 120 -7.79 8.09 12.15
CA LEU A 120 -7.18 6.78 12.19
C LEU A 120 -8.22 5.66 11.95
N SER A 121 -7.99 4.85 10.92
CA SER A 121 -8.83 3.71 10.53
C SER A 121 -10.29 4.05 10.20
N TYR A 122 -10.58 5.28 9.83
CA TYR A 122 -11.93 5.70 9.46
C TYR A 122 -11.92 6.88 8.49
N TYR A 123 -12.79 6.78 7.49
CA TYR A 123 -13.15 7.88 6.60
C TYR A 123 -14.66 7.95 6.41
N SER A 124 -15.21 9.14 6.25
CA SER A 124 -16.60 9.31 5.84
C SER A 124 -16.81 10.59 5.06
N VAL A 125 -17.79 10.57 4.16
CA VAL A 125 -18.20 11.70 3.33
C VAL A 125 -19.69 11.60 2.98
N LEU A 126 -20.34 12.74 2.78
CA LEU A 126 -21.65 12.81 2.14
C LEU A 126 -21.44 13.04 0.64
N LEU A 127 -21.98 12.14 -0.18
CA LEU A 127 -22.05 12.27 -1.63
C LEU A 127 -23.29 13.13 -1.95
N ASP A 128 -23.06 14.43 -2.19
CA ASP A 128 -24.14 15.43 -2.22
C ASP A 128 -25.14 15.17 -3.36
N ASP A 129 -24.66 14.70 -4.55
CA ASP A 129 -25.52 14.45 -5.72
C ASP A 129 -26.47 13.25 -5.52
N TYR A 130 -26.13 12.35 -4.61
CA TYR A 130 -26.90 11.12 -4.32
C TYR A 130 -27.54 11.12 -2.94
N ASN A 131 -27.22 12.09 -2.09
CA ASN A 131 -27.62 12.12 -0.69
C ASN A 131 -27.26 10.80 0.04
N ILE A 132 -26.07 10.26 -0.26
CA ILE A 132 -25.57 9.02 0.35
C ILE A 132 -24.40 9.34 1.27
N LYS A 133 -24.50 8.93 2.54
CA LYS A 133 -23.34 8.95 3.44
C LYS A 133 -22.54 7.67 3.24
N ALA A 134 -21.27 7.81 2.85
CA ALA A 134 -20.31 6.72 2.77
C ALA A 134 -19.39 6.73 3.99
N GLU A 135 -19.14 5.56 4.58
CA GLU A 135 -18.23 5.34 5.71
C GLU A 135 -17.32 4.15 5.42
N LEU A 136 -16.02 4.30 5.67
CA LEU A 136 -14.98 3.32 5.34
C LEU A 136 -14.18 2.91 6.57
N THR A 137 -13.86 1.64 6.69
CA THR A 137 -12.83 1.07 7.58
C THR A 137 -12.23 -0.18 6.93
N SER A 138 -11.15 -0.74 7.49
CA SER A 138 -10.50 -1.92 6.90
C SER A 138 -9.81 -2.80 7.94
N THR A 139 -9.65 -4.06 7.60
CA THR A 139 -8.62 -4.96 8.13
C THR A 139 -7.43 -5.00 7.14
N THR A 140 -6.50 -5.93 7.32
CA THR A 140 -5.29 -6.00 6.48
C THR A 140 -5.62 -6.28 5.01
N ARG A 141 -6.58 -7.18 4.73
CA ARG A 141 -6.92 -7.65 3.38
C ARG A 141 -8.38 -7.44 3.00
N THR A 142 -9.17 -6.84 3.89
CA THR A 142 -10.61 -6.65 3.69
C THR A 142 -11.01 -5.20 3.94
N GLY A 143 -11.63 -4.58 2.95
CA GLY A 143 -12.31 -3.29 3.07
C GLY A 143 -13.74 -3.47 3.60
N PHE A 144 -14.18 -2.57 4.47
CA PHE A 144 -15.55 -2.50 4.99
C PHE A 144 -16.13 -1.14 4.68
N GLN A 145 -17.27 -1.15 4.03
CA GLN A 145 -17.97 0.06 3.61
C GLN A 145 -19.39 0.02 4.15
N ARG A 146 -19.88 1.16 4.65
CA ARG A 146 -21.22 1.34 5.15
C ARG A 146 -21.85 2.53 4.45
N TYR A 147 -22.92 2.31 3.70
CA TYR A 147 -23.61 3.31 2.93
C TYR A 147 -25.00 3.56 3.48
N THR A 148 -25.30 4.80 3.87
CA THR A 148 -26.66 5.21 4.28
C THR A 148 -27.34 5.86 3.08
N PHE A 149 -28.37 5.21 2.56
CA PHE A 149 -29.10 5.61 1.37
C PHE A 149 -30.34 6.45 1.70
N PRO A 150 -30.76 7.35 0.79
CA PRO A 150 -32.10 7.91 0.79
C PRO A 150 -33.11 6.88 0.31
N LYS A 151 -34.40 7.19 0.42
CA LYS A 151 -35.45 6.40 -0.22
C LYS A 151 -35.30 6.41 -1.74
N SER A 152 -35.14 5.25 -2.35
CA SER A 152 -34.98 5.11 -3.82
C SER A 152 -35.31 3.69 -4.28
N ASP A 153 -35.90 3.56 -5.46
CA ASP A 153 -36.09 2.30 -6.20
C ASP A 153 -34.94 1.97 -7.16
N SER A 154 -33.93 2.86 -7.20
CA SER A 154 -32.79 2.82 -8.11
C SER A 154 -31.45 3.03 -7.40
N SER A 155 -31.35 2.61 -6.16
CA SER A 155 -30.09 2.56 -5.42
C SER A 155 -29.17 1.49 -5.98
N ARG A 156 -27.88 1.80 -6.09
CA ARG A 156 -26.86 0.89 -6.65
C ARG A 156 -25.54 1.01 -5.94
N ILE A 157 -24.76 -0.09 -6.02
CA ILE A 157 -23.32 -0.08 -5.76
C ILE A 157 -22.65 -0.50 -7.07
N LEU A 158 -21.83 0.40 -7.64
CA LEU A 158 -21.03 0.16 -8.83
C LEU A 158 -19.69 -0.46 -8.44
N PHE A 159 -19.17 -1.35 -9.28
CA PHE A 159 -17.80 -1.85 -9.28
C PHE A 159 -17.19 -1.49 -10.62
N ASP A 160 -16.32 -0.49 -10.64
CA ASP A 160 -15.57 -0.08 -11.83
C ASP A 160 -14.15 -0.67 -11.75
N LEU A 161 -13.82 -1.57 -12.67
CA LEU A 161 -12.53 -2.26 -12.68
C LEU A 161 -11.47 -1.52 -13.50
N GLU A 162 -11.83 -0.46 -14.22
CA GLU A 162 -10.89 0.28 -15.07
C GLU A 162 -10.24 1.49 -14.39
N ASN A 163 -10.82 1.99 -13.30
CA ASN A 163 -10.33 3.21 -12.70
C ASN A 163 -9.06 2.99 -11.88
N GLY A 164 -7.93 3.49 -12.38
CA GLY A 164 -6.65 3.50 -11.69
C GLY A 164 -6.44 4.77 -10.86
N SER A 165 -5.79 4.65 -9.73
CA SER A 165 -5.62 5.75 -8.78
C SER A 165 -4.27 6.47 -8.88
N GLU A 166 -3.23 5.88 -9.47
CA GLU A 166 -1.89 6.45 -9.47
C GLU A 166 -1.35 6.70 -10.88
N TYR A 167 -0.61 5.78 -11.44
CA TYR A 167 -0.02 5.93 -12.77
C TYR A 167 -1.02 5.73 -13.90
N PRO A 168 -0.67 6.11 -15.15
CA PRO A 168 -1.36 5.60 -16.32
C PRO A 168 -1.52 4.08 -16.23
N TYR A 169 -2.71 3.60 -16.52
CA TYR A 169 -3.19 2.32 -16.08
C TYR A 169 -4.02 1.66 -17.17
N GLU A 170 -3.80 0.40 -17.40
CA GLU A 170 -4.52 -0.38 -18.39
C GLU A 170 -5.03 -1.69 -17.77
N VAL A 171 -6.32 -1.96 -17.95
CA VAL A 171 -6.88 -3.29 -17.69
C VAL A 171 -6.61 -4.19 -18.88
N ARG A 172 -5.72 -5.15 -18.72
CA ARG A 172 -5.38 -6.13 -19.77
C ARG A 172 -6.44 -7.20 -19.92
N TRP A 173 -7.03 -7.60 -18.80
CA TRP A 173 -8.10 -8.60 -18.75
C TRP A 173 -8.80 -8.54 -17.39
N ALA A 174 -10.12 -8.55 -17.40
CA ALA A 174 -10.90 -8.59 -16.18
C ALA A 174 -12.15 -9.44 -16.32
N SER A 175 -12.65 -9.95 -15.20
CA SER A 175 -13.94 -10.63 -15.11
C SER A 175 -14.60 -10.30 -13.78
N ILE A 176 -15.92 -10.20 -13.81
CA ILE A 176 -16.75 -10.06 -12.62
C ILE A 176 -18.02 -10.89 -12.78
N SER A 177 -18.39 -11.64 -11.73
CA SER A 177 -19.55 -12.52 -11.73
C SER A 177 -20.36 -12.44 -10.45
N LYS A 178 -21.68 -12.62 -10.59
CA LYS A 178 -22.60 -12.81 -9.49
C LYS A 178 -22.56 -14.26 -9.01
N VAL A 179 -22.21 -14.49 -7.76
CA VAL A 179 -22.21 -15.80 -7.11
C VAL A 179 -23.57 -16.11 -6.47
N SER A 180 -24.17 -15.11 -5.82
CA SER A 180 -25.47 -15.20 -5.16
C SER A 180 -26.13 -13.81 -5.11
N ASP A 181 -27.31 -13.70 -4.49
CA ASP A 181 -27.94 -12.39 -4.27
C ASP A 181 -27.19 -11.53 -3.23
N TYR A 182 -26.18 -12.08 -2.58
CA TYR A 182 -25.36 -11.39 -1.58
C TYR A 182 -23.89 -11.25 -1.96
N GLU A 183 -23.44 -11.88 -3.05
CA GLU A 183 -22.01 -12.03 -3.32
C GLU A 183 -21.69 -11.93 -4.80
N ILE A 184 -20.63 -11.17 -5.09
CA ILE A 184 -19.94 -11.14 -6.37
C ILE A 184 -18.46 -11.48 -6.17
N GLU A 185 -17.82 -11.96 -7.23
CA GLU A 185 -16.39 -12.24 -7.27
C GLU A 185 -15.82 -11.86 -8.63
N GLY A 186 -14.51 -11.71 -8.69
CA GLY A 186 -13.85 -11.40 -9.95
C GLY A 186 -12.37 -11.20 -9.82
N PHE A 187 -11.78 -10.76 -10.92
CA PHE A 187 -10.38 -10.38 -10.97
C PHE A 187 -10.14 -9.27 -12.01
N SER A 188 -9.03 -8.58 -11.87
CA SER A 188 -8.54 -7.63 -12.86
C SER A 188 -7.02 -7.78 -12.99
N THR A 189 -6.56 -8.12 -14.20
CA THR A 189 -5.15 -8.07 -14.57
C THR A 189 -4.85 -6.69 -15.12
N GLN A 190 -3.87 -6.03 -14.54
CA GLN A 190 -3.63 -4.60 -14.69
C GLN A 190 -2.16 -4.33 -14.96
N SER A 191 -1.90 -3.31 -15.78
CA SER A 191 -0.56 -2.80 -16.02
C SER A 191 -0.52 -1.31 -15.71
N SER A 192 0.52 -0.88 -15.01
CA SER A 192 0.80 0.54 -14.78
C SER A 192 2.05 0.98 -15.53
N TYR A 193 2.06 2.23 -15.99
CA TYR A 193 3.10 2.77 -16.84
C TYR A 193 3.58 4.13 -16.34
N ASP A 194 4.90 4.36 -16.35
CA ASP A 194 5.49 5.67 -16.10
C ASP A 194 5.40 6.58 -17.33
N GLU A 195 5.71 6.00 -18.49
CA GLU A 195 5.57 6.57 -19.83
C GLU A 195 4.78 5.59 -20.70
N PRO A 196 4.22 5.99 -21.85
CA PRO A 196 3.38 5.11 -22.68
C PRO A 196 3.98 3.75 -23.06
N THR A 197 5.30 3.62 -22.98
CA THR A 197 6.02 2.38 -23.31
C THR A 197 6.80 1.79 -22.15
N ASN A 198 6.73 2.42 -20.97
CA ASN A 198 7.51 2.03 -19.81
C ASN A 198 6.64 1.34 -18.76
N LEU A 199 6.56 0.01 -18.84
CA LEU A 199 5.83 -0.81 -17.87
C LEU A 199 6.53 -0.73 -16.51
N LEU A 200 5.78 -0.31 -15.48
CA LEU A 200 6.24 -0.28 -14.10
C LEU A 200 5.87 -1.55 -13.35
N ASN A 201 4.63 -2.01 -13.55
CA ASN A 201 4.10 -3.15 -12.83
C ASN A 201 3.00 -3.84 -13.65
N ASP A 202 2.96 -5.16 -13.59
CA ASP A 202 1.92 -6.01 -14.17
C ASP A 202 1.45 -6.98 -13.09
N TYR A 203 0.16 -6.94 -12.73
CA TYR A 203 -0.36 -7.72 -11.61
C TYR A 203 -1.82 -8.11 -11.82
N THR A 204 -2.24 -9.18 -11.15
CA THR A 204 -3.66 -9.55 -11.09
C THR A 204 -4.16 -9.39 -9.65
N VAL A 205 -5.24 -8.62 -9.48
CA VAL A 205 -5.98 -8.57 -8.23
C VAL A 205 -7.25 -9.40 -8.36
N TYR A 206 -7.43 -10.33 -7.44
CA TYR A 206 -8.65 -11.14 -7.26
C TYR A 206 -9.45 -10.57 -6.11
N PHE A 207 -10.77 -10.62 -6.19
CA PHE A 207 -11.63 -10.13 -5.12
C PHE A 207 -12.88 -10.96 -4.92
N VAL A 208 -13.40 -10.90 -3.69
CA VAL A 208 -14.74 -11.35 -3.31
C VAL A 208 -15.42 -10.24 -2.52
N ALA A 209 -16.63 -9.89 -2.93
CA ALA A 209 -17.40 -8.82 -2.31
C ALA A 209 -18.77 -9.33 -1.86
N ARG A 210 -19.13 -9.04 -0.59
CA ARG A 210 -20.42 -9.43 0.01
C ARG A 210 -21.16 -8.21 0.54
N VAL A 211 -22.50 -8.23 0.38
CA VAL A 211 -23.43 -7.24 0.94
C VAL A 211 -24.30 -7.86 2.01
N ASP A 212 -24.79 -7.05 2.96
CA ASP A 212 -25.68 -7.50 4.05
C ASP A 212 -27.19 -7.52 3.64
N LYS A 213 -27.51 -6.90 2.50
CA LYS A 213 -28.85 -6.90 1.91
C LYS A 213 -28.83 -7.61 0.55
N PRO A 214 -29.81 -8.48 0.23
CA PRO A 214 -29.85 -9.14 -1.06
C PRO A 214 -30.06 -8.12 -2.18
N MET A 215 -29.26 -8.24 -3.26
CA MET A 215 -29.44 -7.41 -4.45
C MET A 215 -30.76 -7.77 -5.16
N LYS A 216 -31.54 -6.75 -5.52
CA LYS A 216 -32.77 -6.87 -6.31
C LYS A 216 -32.47 -7.39 -7.72
N SER A 217 -31.38 -6.92 -8.31
CA SER A 217 -30.89 -7.37 -9.62
C SER A 217 -29.40 -7.02 -9.76
N PHE A 218 -28.76 -7.66 -10.71
CA PHE A 218 -27.37 -7.48 -11.08
C PHE A 218 -27.27 -7.10 -12.54
N GLY A 219 -26.29 -6.29 -12.90
CA GLY A 219 -25.97 -5.98 -14.28
C GLY A 219 -24.50 -5.69 -14.44
N THR A 220 -24.05 -5.72 -15.67
CA THR A 220 -22.63 -5.53 -16.04
C THR A 220 -22.52 -4.53 -17.18
N TRP A 221 -21.32 -4.01 -17.42
CA TRP A 221 -20.99 -3.29 -18.64
C TRP A 221 -19.60 -3.66 -19.14
N VAL A 222 -19.43 -3.62 -20.46
CA VAL A 222 -18.15 -3.79 -21.17
C VAL A 222 -18.17 -2.91 -22.41
N ASN A 223 -17.15 -2.08 -22.62
CA ASN A 223 -17.02 -1.19 -23.79
C ASN A 223 -18.28 -0.32 -24.04
N GLY A 224 -18.87 0.23 -22.98
CA GLY A 224 -20.09 1.06 -23.06
C GLY A 224 -21.40 0.29 -23.24
N TYR A 225 -21.35 -1.03 -23.42
CA TYR A 225 -22.56 -1.85 -23.53
C TYR A 225 -22.98 -2.39 -22.15
N VAL A 226 -24.21 -2.10 -21.77
CA VAL A 226 -24.81 -2.56 -20.49
C VAL A 226 -25.63 -3.83 -20.74
N ASP A 227 -25.36 -4.87 -19.94
CA ASP A 227 -26.11 -6.13 -19.92
C ASP A 227 -26.72 -6.35 -18.53
N THR A 228 -28.04 -6.50 -18.46
CA THR A 228 -28.82 -6.78 -17.24
C THR A 228 -29.31 -8.24 -17.16
N THR A 229 -28.92 -9.07 -18.11
CA THR A 229 -29.39 -10.46 -18.24
C THR A 229 -28.33 -11.48 -17.88
N SER A 230 -27.07 -11.14 -18.06
CA SER A 230 -25.93 -12.00 -17.72
C SER A 230 -25.54 -11.89 -16.24
N SER A 231 -25.13 -13.00 -15.65
CA SER A 231 -24.54 -13.05 -14.31
C SER A 231 -23.02 -12.88 -14.31
N ILE A 232 -22.39 -12.74 -15.49
CA ILE A 232 -20.95 -12.62 -15.66
C ILE A 232 -20.62 -11.71 -16.83
N CYS A 233 -19.56 -10.90 -16.70
CA CYS A 233 -18.89 -10.29 -17.84
C CYS A 233 -17.38 -10.48 -17.77
N TRP A 234 -16.73 -10.26 -18.89
CA TRP A 234 -15.29 -10.27 -19.03
C TRP A 234 -14.87 -9.37 -20.20
N GLY A 235 -13.71 -8.78 -20.09
CA GLY A 235 -13.23 -7.84 -21.10
C GLY A 235 -11.90 -7.19 -20.73
N ARG A 236 -11.51 -6.19 -21.53
CA ARG A 236 -10.25 -5.46 -21.37
C ARG A 236 -10.42 -4.00 -20.99
N HIS A 237 -11.47 -3.34 -21.47
CA HIS A 237 -11.66 -1.91 -21.27
C HIS A 237 -13.10 -1.62 -20.88
N ASP A 238 -13.28 -0.53 -20.13
CA ASP A 238 -14.59 -0.03 -19.71
C ASP A 238 -15.47 -1.16 -19.17
N ILE A 239 -14.94 -1.85 -18.15
CA ILE A 239 -15.55 -3.06 -17.58
C ILE A 239 -15.92 -2.86 -16.12
N GLY A 240 -17.13 -3.31 -15.77
CA GLY A 240 -17.61 -3.27 -14.40
C GLY A 240 -18.97 -3.94 -14.22
N ALA A 241 -19.51 -3.82 -13.01
CA ALA A 241 -20.81 -4.36 -12.65
C ALA A 241 -21.53 -3.44 -11.67
N PHE A 242 -22.82 -3.68 -11.51
CA PHE A 242 -23.64 -2.97 -10.54
C PHE A 242 -24.64 -3.90 -9.87
N MET A 243 -24.81 -3.69 -8.58
CA MET A 243 -25.82 -4.33 -7.74
C MET A 243 -26.94 -3.32 -7.49
N ASN A 244 -28.19 -3.66 -7.83
CA ASN A 244 -29.36 -2.80 -7.61
C ASN A 244 -30.08 -3.17 -6.33
N PHE A 245 -30.64 -2.13 -5.68
CA PHE A 245 -31.41 -2.26 -4.44
C PHE A 245 -32.61 -1.32 -4.44
N ASP A 246 -33.68 -1.68 -3.75
CA ASP A 246 -34.68 -0.73 -3.28
C ASP A 246 -34.31 -0.30 -1.87
N THR A 247 -34.32 0.99 -1.57
CA THR A 247 -33.96 1.51 -0.24
C THR A 247 -35.03 2.42 0.31
N GLU A 248 -35.23 2.36 1.64
CA GLU A 248 -36.02 3.34 2.39
C GLU A 248 -35.11 4.48 2.90
N GLU A 249 -35.71 5.56 3.40
CA GLU A 249 -34.98 6.70 3.93
C GLU A 249 -34.08 6.31 5.11
N GLY A 250 -32.81 6.58 5.03
CA GLY A 250 -31.81 6.25 6.06
C GLY A 250 -31.43 4.77 6.10
N GLU A 251 -31.82 3.96 5.11
CA GLU A 251 -31.45 2.55 5.09
C GLU A 251 -29.95 2.36 4.86
N ILE A 252 -29.37 1.46 5.64
CA ILE A 252 -27.94 1.13 5.58
C ILE A 252 -27.75 -0.15 4.77
N ILE A 253 -26.83 -0.09 3.80
CA ILE A 253 -26.29 -1.27 3.12
C ILE A 253 -24.79 -1.31 3.40
N GLN A 254 -24.31 -2.45 3.89
CA GLN A 254 -22.89 -2.68 4.13
C GLN A 254 -22.29 -3.59 3.06
N LEU A 255 -21.06 -3.26 2.67
CA LEU A 255 -20.25 -4.01 1.73
C LEU A 255 -18.92 -4.39 2.38
N LYS A 256 -18.52 -5.64 2.19
CA LYS A 256 -17.18 -6.14 2.53
C LYS A 256 -16.52 -6.62 1.25
N THR A 257 -15.29 -6.20 1.00
CA THR A 257 -14.52 -6.63 -0.15
C THR A 257 -13.14 -7.06 0.30
N ALA A 258 -12.81 -8.33 0.14
CA ALA A 258 -11.46 -8.82 0.34
C ALA A 258 -10.74 -9.01 -0.98
N ILE A 259 -9.43 -8.82 -0.96
CA ILE A 259 -8.57 -9.00 -2.12
C ILE A 259 -7.48 -10.03 -1.85
N SER A 260 -6.94 -10.58 -2.93
CA SER A 260 -5.75 -11.42 -2.99
C SER A 260 -5.03 -11.19 -4.31
N TYR A 261 -3.72 -11.40 -4.33
CA TYR A 261 -2.95 -11.43 -5.57
C TYR A 261 -2.72 -12.87 -6.09
N VAL A 262 -3.27 -13.88 -5.39
CA VAL A 262 -3.10 -15.30 -5.71
C VAL A 262 -4.30 -15.88 -6.47
N SER A 263 -5.51 -15.77 -5.89
CA SER A 263 -6.72 -16.31 -6.49
C SER A 263 -8.01 -15.79 -5.84
N ILE A 264 -9.16 -16.04 -6.47
CA ILE A 264 -10.49 -15.76 -5.90
C ILE A 264 -10.70 -16.56 -4.60
N GLU A 265 -10.25 -17.83 -4.55
CA GLU A 265 -10.35 -18.67 -3.37
C GLU A 265 -9.57 -18.09 -2.19
N GLN A 266 -8.40 -17.51 -2.45
CA GLN A 266 -7.62 -16.83 -1.42
C GLN A 266 -8.26 -15.52 -0.99
N ALA A 267 -8.82 -14.73 -1.91
CA ALA A 267 -9.61 -13.54 -1.55
C ALA A 267 -10.79 -13.91 -0.65
N ARG A 268 -11.48 -15.01 -0.95
CA ARG A 268 -12.57 -15.57 -0.13
C ARG A 268 -12.08 -15.97 1.26
N LYS A 269 -10.95 -16.64 1.36
CA LYS A 269 -10.34 -17.05 2.61
C LYS A 269 -9.94 -15.84 3.46
N ASN A 270 -9.35 -14.81 2.82
CA ASN A 270 -9.04 -13.53 3.47
C ASN A 270 -10.31 -12.90 4.06
N LEU A 271 -11.41 -12.87 3.26
CA LEU A 271 -12.70 -12.35 3.71
C LEU A 271 -13.22 -13.11 4.93
N GLU A 272 -13.23 -14.44 4.89
CA GLU A 272 -13.76 -15.29 5.95
C GLU A 272 -12.96 -15.16 7.25
N VAL A 273 -11.65 -15.23 7.17
CA VAL A 273 -10.76 -15.14 8.34
C VAL A 273 -10.82 -13.75 8.96
N GLU A 274 -10.68 -12.68 8.15
CA GLU A 274 -10.57 -11.33 8.67
C GLU A 274 -11.92 -10.69 9.04
N SER A 275 -13.04 -11.18 8.51
CA SER A 275 -14.36 -10.65 8.84
C SER A 275 -15.21 -11.56 9.75
N GLY A 276 -14.82 -12.83 9.90
CA GLY A 276 -15.64 -13.84 10.60
C GLY A 276 -15.98 -13.49 12.04
N GLY A 277 -15.02 -12.92 12.78
CA GLY A 277 -15.21 -12.50 14.17
C GLY A 277 -16.07 -11.24 14.37
N PHE A 278 -16.29 -10.45 13.33
CA PHE A 278 -16.99 -9.17 13.41
C PHE A 278 -18.44 -9.24 12.88
N GLY A 279 -18.75 -10.24 12.05
CA GLY A 279 -20.01 -10.25 11.31
C GLY A 279 -20.14 -8.94 10.50
N TRP A 280 -21.29 -8.27 10.60
CA TRP A 280 -21.55 -6.97 9.98
C TRP A 280 -21.38 -5.77 10.94
N ASN A 281 -20.61 -5.94 12.01
CA ASN A 281 -20.35 -4.88 12.99
C ASN A 281 -19.19 -3.98 12.54
N PHE A 282 -19.47 -3.00 11.71
CA PHE A 282 -18.54 -2.00 11.19
C PHE A 282 -17.73 -1.31 12.31
N ASP A 283 -18.38 -0.92 13.40
CA ASP A 283 -17.73 -0.19 14.48
C ASP A 283 -16.77 -1.08 15.29
N ALA A 284 -17.03 -2.39 15.36
CA ALA A 284 -16.10 -3.35 15.95
C ALA A 284 -14.83 -3.51 15.09
N VAL A 285 -14.96 -3.54 13.77
CA VAL A 285 -13.80 -3.54 12.84
C VAL A 285 -12.95 -2.29 13.03
N ARG A 286 -13.58 -1.11 13.03
CA ARG A 286 -12.89 0.16 13.28
C ARG A 286 -12.15 0.15 14.60
N LYS A 287 -12.80 -0.31 15.68
CA LYS A 287 -12.16 -0.40 17.01
C LYS A 287 -10.96 -1.35 17.00
N TYR A 288 -11.08 -2.49 16.33
CA TYR A 288 -9.98 -3.43 16.15
C TYR A 288 -8.81 -2.75 15.44
N ALA A 289 -9.04 -2.10 14.30
CA ALA A 289 -8.01 -1.42 13.53
C ALA A 289 -7.31 -0.31 14.33
N VAL A 290 -8.06 0.51 15.08
CA VAL A 290 -7.49 1.53 15.98
C VAL A 290 -6.62 0.87 17.07
N ASN A 291 -7.01 -0.29 17.61
CA ASN A 291 -6.22 -0.99 18.62
C ASN A 291 -4.91 -1.54 18.06
N GLU A 292 -4.90 -2.06 16.83
CA GLU A 292 -3.66 -2.51 16.17
C GLU A 292 -2.70 -1.33 15.94
N TRP A 293 -3.21 -0.20 15.48
CA TRP A 293 -2.42 1.01 15.35
C TRP A 293 -1.90 1.55 16.68
N ARG A 294 -2.71 1.47 17.75
CA ARG A 294 -2.27 1.89 19.09
C ARG A 294 -1.02 1.14 19.53
N LYS A 295 -0.89 -0.17 19.22
CA LYS A 295 0.31 -0.94 19.56
C LYS A 295 1.58 -0.35 18.96
N ILE A 296 1.50 0.20 17.75
CA ILE A 296 2.63 0.84 17.06
C ILE A 296 2.83 2.28 17.56
N LEU A 297 1.76 3.08 17.57
CA LEU A 297 1.87 4.50 17.89
C LEU A 297 2.29 4.77 19.34
N SER A 298 1.94 3.85 20.27
CA SER A 298 2.35 3.93 21.67
C SER A 298 3.80 3.48 21.93
N THR A 299 4.55 3.04 20.91
CA THR A 299 5.98 2.75 21.09
C THR A 299 6.81 4.01 21.30
N ILE A 300 6.27 5.17 20.93
CA ILE A 300 6.89 6.48 21.13
C ILE A 300 5.87 7.40 21.76
N GLU A 301 6.11 7.80 22.99
CA GLU A 301 5.31 8.81 23.68
C GLU A 301 6.08 10.13 23.74
N ILE A 302 5.42 11.22 23.36
CA ILE A 302 6.02 12.56 23.39
C ILE A 302 5.31 13.43 24.39
N GLU A 303 6.09 14.25 25.12
CA GLU A 303 5.60 15.25 26.05
C GLU A 303 5.99 16.66 25.58
N GLY A 304 5.24 17.66 26.03
CA GLY A 304 5.45 19.04 25.61
C GLY A 304 4.96 19.33 24.19
N GLY A 305 5.39 20.47 23.64
CA GLY A 305 4.93 20.96 22.34
C GLY A 305 3.46 21.37 22.33
N THR A 306 2.98 21.81 21.17
CA THR A 306 1.58 22.15 20.95
C THR A 306 0.77 20.91 20.54
N GLU A 307 -0.55 20.99 20.62
CA GLU A 307 -1.43 19.94 20.08
C GLU A 307 -1.23 19.73 18.57
N GLU A 308 -0.88 20.78 17.84
CA GLU A 308 -0.54 20.72 16.42
C GLU A 308 0.78 19.96 16.18
N ASP A 309 1.80 20.18 17.00
CA ASP A 309 3.07 19.44 16.91
C ASP A 309 2.87 17.95 17.16
N LYS A 310 2.07 17.60 18.18
CA LYS A 310 1.71 16.20 18.46
C LYS A 310 0.94 15.58 17.30
N ARG A 311 -0.01 16.31 16.71
CA ARG A 311 -0.75 15.85 15.53
C ARG A 311 0.17 15.58 14.35
N LYS A 312 1.09 16.50 14.04
CA LYS A 312 2.09 16.30 12.99
C LYS A 312 2.98 15.10 13.26
N PHE A 313 3.45 14.95 14.51
CA PHE A 313 4.31 13.83 14.91
C PHE A 313 3.60 12.49 14.73
N TYR A 314 2.43 12.28 15.34
CA TYR A 314 1.73 11.00 15.27
C TYR A 314 1.17 10.70 13.88
N THR A 315 0.79 11.72 13.11
CA THR A 315 0.40 11.52 11.70
C THR A 315 1.59 11.05 10.85
N ASN A 316 2.78 11.63 11.04
CA ASN A 316 3.98 11.17 10.31
C ASN A 316 4.43 9.79 10.80
N LEU A 317 4.33 9.50 12.10
CA LEU A 317 4.58 8.15 12.62
C LEU A 317 3.63 7.13 11.99
N TYR A 318 2.33 7.42 11.92
CA TYR A 318 1.34 6.62 11.20
C TYR A 318 1.75 6.41 9.73
N ARG A 319 2.10 7.48 9.00
CA ARG A 319 2.52 7.41 7.60
C ARG A 319 3.74 6.51 7.38
N SER A 320 4.64 6.42 8.36
CA SER A 320 5.83 5.57 8.31
C SER A 320 5.53 4.07 8.21
N TYR A 321 4.29 3.66 8.48
CA TYR A 321 3.83 2.26 8.42
C TYR A 321 2.70 2.04 7.41
N CYS A 322 2.36 3.03 6.57
CA CYS A 322 1.27 2.93 5.60
C CYS A 322 1.73 2.57 4.20
N SER A 323 2.93 3.03 3.78
CA SER A 323 3.32 3.05 2.36
C SER A 323 3.56 1.67 1.79
N ARG A 324 4.25 0.79 2.50
CA ARG A 324 4.54 -0.57 2.06
C ARG A 324 3.31 -1.47 2.20
N THR A 325 3.35 -2.61 1.50
CA THR A 325 2.16 -3.47 1.39
C THR A 325 2.52 -4.92 1.69
N ILE A 326 1.73 -5.56 2.55
CA ILE A 326 1.74 -7.02 2.71
C ILE A 326 1.16 -7.64 1.44
N PHE A 327 1.90 -8.58 0.84
CA PHE A 327 1.52 -9.28 -0.39
C PHE A 327 1.08 -10.72 -0.17
N SER A 328 1.26 -11.26 1.02
CA SER A 328 0.81 -12.61 1.34
C SER A 328 -0.61 -12.64 1.90
N ASP A 329 -1.35 -13.68 1.57
CA ASP A 329 -2.68 -13.98 2.12
C ASP A 329 -2.60 -14.45 3.58
N VAL A 330 -3.75 -14.61 4.23
CA VAL A 330 -3.84 -14.95 5.68
C VAL A 330 -3.16 -16.25 6.04
N ASP A 331 -3.01 -17.18 5.09
CA ASP A 331 -2.31 -18.46 5.28
C ASP A 331 -0.87 -18.45 4.79
N GLY A 332 -0.39 -17.30 4.31
CA GLY A 332 0.98 -17.11 3.85
C GLY A 332 1.21 -17.47 2.37
N GLN A 333 0.16 -17.71 1.58
CA GLN A 333 0.32 -17.83 0.13
C GLN A 333 0.58 -16.44 -0.48
N TYR A 334 1.41 -16.40 -1.54
CA TYR A 334 1.68 -15.20 -2.32
C TYR A 334 2.15 -15.57 -3.73
N VAL A 335 2.08 -14.62 -4.66
CA VAL A 335 2.63 -14.76 -6.01
C VAL A 335 4.03 -14.14 -6.04
N ASP A 336 5.01 -14.89 -6.54
CA ASP A 336 6.40 -14.43 -6.65
C ASP A 336 6.64 -13.64 -7.96
N MET A 337 7.85 -13.10 -8.12
CA MET A 337 8.29 -12.36 -9.31
C MET A 337 8.32 -13.15 -10.62
N TYR A 338 7.99 -14.43 -10.60
CA TYR A 338 7.84 -15.31 -11.77
C TYR A 338 6.40 -15.78 -11.95
N GLU A 339 5.44 -15.08 -11.35
CA GLU A 339 4.01 -15.41 -11.37
C GLU A 339 3.68 -16.81 -10.82
N ARG A 340 4.51 -17.33 -9.92
CA ARG A 340 4.29 -18.64 -9.29
C ARG A 340 3.73 -18.47 -7.89
N THR A 341 2.74 -19.27 -7.53
CA THR A 341 2.25 -19.34 -6.16
C THR A 341 3.31 -19.95 -5.25
N GLN A 342 3.64 -19.25 -4.18
CA GLN A 342 4.57 -19.65 -3.14
C GLN A 342 3.84 -19.76 -1.79
N GLN A 343 4.50 -20.43 -0.83
CA GLN A 343 4.01 -20.58 0.53
C GLN A 343 5.09 -20.12 1.51
N LEU A 344 4.77 -19.11 2.33
CA LEU A 344 5.64 -18.69 3.42
C LEU A 344 5.75 -19.80 4.47
N LYS A 345 6.93 -19.96 5.03
CA LYS A 345 7.19 -20.89 6.14
C LYS A 345 6.40 -20.49 7.39
N ASP A 346 6.34 -19.18 7.66
CA ASP A 346 5.56 -18.57 8.74
C ASP A 346 4.66 -17.48 8.17
N PRO A 347 3.32 -17.68 8.14
CA PRO A 347 2.38 -16.65 7.68
C PRO A 347 2.41 -15.36 8.50
N ALA A 348 2.90 -15.40 9.76
CA ALA A 348 3.05 -14.22 10.60
C ALA A 348 4.26 -13.34 10.23
N SER A 349 5.15 -13.84 9.35
CA SER A 349 6.24 -13.09 8.74
C SER A 349 5.94 -12.87 7.26
N PRO A 350 5.13 -11.85 6.90
CA PRO A 350 4.60 -11.67 5.56
C PRO A 350 5.70 -11.24 4.57
N ILE A 351 5.45 -11.46 3.27
CA ILE A 351 6.23 -10.81 2.23
C ILE A 351 5.70 -9.38 2.04
N TYR A 352 6.63 -8.42 1.95
CA TYR A 352 6.33 -7.01 1.71
C TYR A 352 6.75 -6.59 0.31
N GLY A 353 5.98 -5.69 -0.29
CA GLY A 353 6.26 -5.12 -1.59
C GLY A 353 5.75 -3.68 -1.72
N CYS A 354 5.65 -3.19 -2.94
CA CYS A 354 5.18 -1.85 -3.28
C CYS A 354 5.96 -0.72 -2.61
N ASP A 355 7.29 -0.78 -2.63
CA ASP A 355 8.11 0.36 -2.22
C ASP A 355 9.55 0.27 -2.72
N ALA A 356 10.20 1.43 -2.86
CA ALA A 356 11.61 1.55 -3.06
C ALA A 356 12.33 1.73 -1.71
N PHE A 357 13.49 1.10 -1.57
CA PHE A 357 14.32 1.29 -0.37
C PHE A 357 15.14 2.58 -0.44
N TRP A 358 15.13 3.27 -1.58
CA TRP A 358 15.88 4.49 -1.78
C TRP A 358 15.53 5.55 -0.75
N ASN A 359 16.48 5.86 -0.01
CA ASN A 359 16.81 6.69 1.13
C ASN A 359 16.11 6.32 2.45
N THR A 360 15.58 5.12 2.61
CA THR A 360 15.03 4.68 3.91
C THR A 360 16.08 4.68 5.02
N PHE A 361 17.37 4.57 4.67
CA PHE A 361 18.49 4.63 5.62
C PHE A 361 18.70 6.03 6.23
N TRP A 362 18.12 7.10 5.67
CA TRP A 362 18.25 8.44 6.26
C TRP A 362 17.62 8.51 7.65
N ASN A 363 16.44 7.91 7.84
CA ASN A 363 15.72 7.96 9.10
C ASN A 363 14.81 6.75 9.38
N LEU A 364 14.18 6.19 8.35
CA LEU A 364 13.11 5.19 8.52
C LEU A 364 13.65 3.87 9.08
N ASN A 365 14.81 3.39 8.62
CA ASN A 365 15.46 2.19 9.15
C ASN A 365 15.78 2.34 10.64
N GLN A 366 16.20 3.54 11.05
CA GLN A 366 16.52 3.85 12.45
C GLN A 366 15.25 3.91 13.30
N LEU A 367 14.20 4.53 12.78
CA LEU A 367 12.90 4.59 13.45
C LEU A 367 12.37 3.18 13.72
N TRP A 368 12.33 2.32 12.70
CA TRP A 368 11.82 0.95 12.85
C TRP A 368 12.69 0.11 13.79
N ALA A 369 14.01 0.24 13.71
CA ALA A 369 14.90 -0.48 14.61
C ALA A 369 14.72 -0.10 16.09
N LEU A 370 14.38 1.17 16.37
CA LEU A 370 14.18 1.68 17.73
C LEU A 370 12.75 1.41 18.24
N ALA A 371 11.75 1.73 17.42
CA ALA A 371 10.35 1.69 17.83
C ALA A 371 9.70 0.31 17.66
N THR A 372 10.07 -0.42 16.59
CA THR A 372 9.41 -1.68 16.20
C THR A 372 10.43 -2.70 15.67
N PRO A 373 11.38 -3.16 16.49
CA PRO A 373 12.45 -4.10 16.07
C PRO A 373 11.90 -5.41 15.47
N ASP A 374 10.75 -5.89 15.96
CA ASP A 374 10.12 -7.10 15.42
C ASP A 374 9.62 -6.89 13.98
N ILE A 375 9.10 -5.70 13.66
CA ILE A 375 8.71 -5.33 12.29
C ILE A 375 9.95 -5.26 11.40
N MET A 376 11.03 -4.64 11.87
CA MET A 376 12.27 -4.58 11.11
C MET A 376 12.86 -5.97 10.85
N ASN A 377 12.76 -6.89 11.81
CA ASN A 377 13.16 -8.30 11.60
C ASN A 377 12.37 -8.94 10.45
N LYS A 378 11.04 -8.78 10.44
CA LYS A 378 10.16 -9.29 9.37
C LYS A 378 10.51 -8.70 8.00
N TRP A 379 10.95 -7.45 7.94
CA TRP A 379 11.46 -6.84 6.71
C TRP A 379 12.69 -7.58 6.18
N VAL A 380 13.64 -7.92 7.06
CA VAL A 380 14.82 -8.69 6.66
C VAL A 380 14.42 -10.09 6.19
N GLU A 381 13.51 -10.77 6.89
CA GLU A 381 12.99 -12.07 6.47
C GLU A 381 12.30 -12.00 5.10
N SER A 382 11.53 -10.93 4.84
CA SER A 382 10.93 -10.68 3.52
C SER A 382 11.98 -10.53 2.43
N LEU A 383 13.07 -9.78 2.66
CA LEU A 383 14.17 -9.65 1.71
C LEU A 383 14.87 -10.99 1.45
N LEU A 384 15.02 -11.81 2.47
CA LEU A 384 15.58 -13.16 2.33
C LEU A 384 14.65 -14.10 1.57
N GLU A 385 13.34 -13.90 1.65
CA GLU A 385 12.37 -14.64 0.84
C GLU A 385 12.50 -14.29 -0.65
N TYR A 386 12.68 -13.00 -1.01
CA TYR A 386 13.02 -12.60 -2.39
C TYR A 386 14.30 -13.28 -2.87
N TYR A 387 15.35 -13.28 -2.02
CA TYR A 387 16.61 -13.93 -2.34
C TYR A 387 16.45 -15.45 -2.51
N ARG A 388 15.66 -16.10 -1.65
CA ARG A 388 15.39 -17.54 -1.74
C ARG A 388 14.73 -17.93 -3.07
N VAL A 389 13.75 -17.14 -3.51
CA VAL A 389 12.92 -17.47 -4.68
C VAL A 389 13.56 -16.99 -5.98
N GLY A 390 14.04 -15.75 -6.00
CA GLY A 390 14.55 -15.08 -7.20
C GLY A 390 16.07 -15.05 -7.29
N GLY A 391 16.77 -15.37 -6.19
CA GLY A 391 18.23 -15.40 -6.13
C GLY A 391 18.90 -14.04 -5.99
N TRP A 392 18.13 -12.95 -5.78
CA TRP A 392 18.61 -11.58 -5.64
C TRP A 392 17.83 -10.83 -4.54
N LEU A 393 18.45 -9.80 -3.99
CA LEU A 393 17.73 -8.82 -3.18
C LEU A 393 16.97 -7.84 -4.08
N PRO A 394 15.77 -7.36 -3.68
CA PRO A 394 14.99 -6.42 -4.46
C PRO A 394 15.38 -4.97 -4.13
N ASN A 395 15.76 -4.18 -5.13
CA ASN A 395 16.08 -2.76 -4.96
C ASN A 395 14.85 -1.90 -4.61
N GLY A 396 13.73 -2.18 -5.25
CA GLY A 396 12.49 -1.43 -5.05
C GLY A 396 11.34 -2.11 -5.76
N PRO A 397 10.75 -3.16 -5.14
CA PRO A 397 9.78 -4.01 -5.82
C PRO A 397 8.46 -3.27 -6.05
N PRO A 398 8.05 -3.00 -7.31
CA PRO A 398 6.66 -2.74 -7.64
C PRO A 398 5.88 -4.03 -7.45
N GLY A 399 4.79 -4.00 -6.67
CA GLY A 399 4.24 -5.27 -6.23
C GLY A 399 5.28 -6.12 -5.51
N VAL A 400 5.55 -7.32 -6.02
CA VAL A 400 6.63 -8.22 -5.57
C VAL A 400 7.66 -8.49 -6.67
N GLU A 401 7.64 -7.73 -7.76
CA GLU A 401 8.56 -7.90 -8.88
C GLU A 401 9.92 -7.25 -8.59
N TYR A 402 10.92 -7.66 -9.35
CA TYR A 402 12.19 -6.95 -9.37
C TYR A 402 12.10 -5.73 -10.29
N CYS A 403 12.66 -4.64 -9.83
CA CYS A 403 12.71 -3.41 -10.60
C CYS A 403 14.00 -2.66 -10.23
N ASP A 404 14.56 -1.95 -11.19
CA ASP A 404 15.71 -1.08 -11.00
C ASP A 404 15.29 0.38 -11.21
N ILE A 405 14.43 0.86 -10.33
CA ILE A 405 13.96 2.26 -10.37
C ILE A 405 15.04 3.21 -9.84
N MET A 406 15.82 2.74 -8.85
CA MET A 406 16.83 3.56 -8.18
C MET A 406 18.25 3.04 -8.46
N GLY A 407 19.24 3.91 -8.34
CA GLY A 407 20.61 3.62 -8.74
C GLY A 407 21.44 2.76 -7.79
N ALA A 408 20.89 2.29 -6.67
CA ALA A 408 21.63 1.61 -5.60
C ALA A 408 20.84 0.45 -4.97
N GLN A 409 21.48 -0.28 -4.06
CA GLN A 409 20.92 -1.46 -3.39
C GLN A 409 20.61 -1.13 -1.91
N HIS A 410 19.70 -0.17 -1.66
CA HIS A 410 19.45 0.37 -0.31
C HIS A 410 18.67 -0.56 0.62
N GLU A 411 18.23 -1.71 0.17
CA GLU A 411 17.82 -2.82 1.03
C GLU A 411 18.99 -3.36 1.86
N ILE A 412 20.23 -3.22 1.36
CA ILE A 412 21.47 -3.61 2.08
C ILE A 412 21.66 -2.78 3.35
N PRO A 413 21.66 -1.43 3.32
CA PRO A 413 21.66 -0.62 4.54
C PRO A 413 20.59 -0.98 5.56
N LEU A 414 19.38 -1.40 5.14
CA LEU A 414 18.33 -1.86 6.05
C LEU A 414 18.78 -3.14 6.78
N MET A 415 19.27 -4.15 6.04
CA MET A 415 19.71 -5.42 6.59
C MET A 415 20.89 -5.25 7.55
N VAL A 416 21.90 -4.46 7.14
CA VAL A 416 23.08 -4.17 7.94
C VAL A 416 22.71 -3.38 9.20
N SER A 417 21.83 -2.38 9.06
CA SER A 417 21.32 -1.59 10.20
C SER A 417 20.58 -2.47 11.21
N ALA A 418 19.77 -3.43 10.76
CA ALA A 418 19.11 -4.40 11.63
C ALA A 418 20.14 -5.20 12.43
N TYR A 419 21.11 -5.80 11.75
CA TYR A 419 22.16 -6.61 12.40
C TYR A 419 22.97 -5.81 13.43
N GLN A 420 23.43 -4.60 13.07
CA GLN A 420 24.24 -3.74 13.95
C GLN A 420 23.47 -3.30 15.20
N LYS A 421 22.17 -3.19 15.13
CA LYS A 421 21.29 -2.84 16.26
C LYS A 421 20.81 -4.05 17.07
N GLY A 422 21.36 -5.25 16.80
CA GLY A 422 21.05 -6.47 17.54
C GLY A 422 19.78 -7.20 17.10
N ILE A 423 19.14 -6.76 16.01
CA ILE A 423 17.99 -7.43 15.39
C ILE A 423 18.53 -8.54 14.50
N ARG A 424 18.44 -9.81 14.95
CA ARG A 424 19.16 -10.94 14.34
C ARG A 424 18.34 -12.23 14.33
N ASN A 425 17.02 -12.15 14.49
CA ASN A 425 16.15 -13.33 14.49
C ASN A 425 15.80 -13.77 13.06
N TYR A 426 16.81 -13.91 12.21
CA TYR A 426 16.73 -14.38 10.82
C TYR A 426 18.03 -15.13 10.47
N ASP A 427 18.09 -15.74 9.29
CA ASP A 427 19.30 -16.42 8.80
C ASP A 427 20.39 -15.39 8.42
N VAL A 428 21.30 -15.13 9.36
CA VAL A 428 22.35 -14.11 9.23
C VAL A 428 23.37 -14.50 8.16
N ASP A 429 23.72 -15.78 8.05
CA ASP A 429 24.68 -16.25 7.05
C ASP A 429 24.12 -16.10 5.65
N LYS A 430 22.85 -16.43 5.47
CA LYS A 430 22.11 -16.20 4.22
C LYS A 430 21.97 -14.72 3.88
N ALA A 431 21.76 -13.87 4.89
CA ALA A 431 21.70 -12.42 4.72
C ALA A 431 23.04 -11.87 4.20
N TYR A 432 24.15 -12.32 4.77
CA TYR A 432 25.48 -11.92 4.30
C TYR A 432 25.77 -12.44 2.88
N GLU A 433 25.45 -13.71 2.60
CA GLU A 433 25.57 -14.28 1.24
C GLU A 433 24.81 -13.44 0.21
N ALA A 434 23.57 -13.05 0.52
CA ALA A 434 22.73 -12.24 -0.37
C ALA A 434 23.33 -10.84 -0.61
N VAL A 435 23.79 -10.15 0.43
CA VAL A 435 24.48 -8.86 0.36
C VAL A 435 25.75 -8.97 -0.50
N LYS A 436 26.61 -9.93 -0.20
CA LYS A 436 27.86 -10.15 -0.94
C LYS A 436 27.60 -10.43 -2.42
N LYS A 437 26.65 -11.32 -2.73
CA LYS A 437 26.26 -11.62 -4.12
C LYS A 437 25.78 -10.38 -4.85
N THR A 438 24.87 -9.61 -4.28
CA THR A 438 24.28 -8.40 -4.89
C THR A 438 25.37 -7.36 -5.26
N LEU A 439 26.43 -7.23 -4.44
CA LEU A 439 27.50 -6.26 -4.64
C LEU A 439 28.73 -6.78 -5.43
N THR A 440 28.80 -8.09 -5.69
CA THR A 440 29.96 -8.68 -6.38
C THR A 440 29.60 -9.38 -7.69
N THR A 441 28.32 -9.53 -7.98
CA THR A 441 27.85 -10.14 -9.23
C THR A 441 27.23 -9.05 -10.12
N GLN A 442 27.64 -9.01 -11.39
CA GLN A 442 27.09 -8.06 -12.35
C GLN A 442 25.57 -8.14 -12.40
N GLY A 443 24.91 -7.00 -12.31
CA GLY A 443 23.47 -6.88 -12.43
C GLY A 443 23.00 -7.33 -13.82
N THR A 444 21.82 -7.92 -13.89
CA THR A 444 21.27 -8.49 -15.11
C THR A 444 19.77 -8.29 -15.21
N ALA A 445 19.25 -8.23 -16.45
CA ALA A 445 17.83 -8.33 -16.71
C ALA A 445 17.34 -9.76 -16.49
N LEU A 446 16.17 -9.91 -15.87
CA LEU A 446 15.52 -11.19 -15.66
C LEU A 446 14.49 -11.49 -16.75
N SER A 447 14.23 -12.77 -17.01
CA SER A 447 13.22 -13.20 -17.97
C SER A 447 11.79 -12.82 -17.56
N SER A 448 11.56 -12.63 -16.25
CA SER A 448 10.29 -12.14 -15.69
C SER A 448 10.08 -10.63 -15.88
N GLY A 449 11.05 -9.94 -16.44
CA GLY A 449 11.13 -8.47 -16.40
C GLY A 449 11.95 -7.99 -15.20
N GLY A 450 12.25 -6.70 -15.19
CA GLY A 450 13.07 -6.09 -14.13
C GLY A 450 14.56 -6.37 -14.23
N ILE A 451 15.31 -5.63 -13.44
CA ILE A 451 16.76 -5.72 -13.34
C ILE A 451 17.14 -5.95 -11.87
N VAL A 452 18.18 -6.71 -11.66
CA VAL A 452 18.71 -7.05 -10.33
C VAL A 452 20.18 -6.72 -10.24
N GLY A 453 20.64 -6.37 -9.02
CA GLY A 453 22.03 -5.98 -8.75
C GLY A 453 22.43 -4.64 -9.38
N ASN A 454 23.70 -4.27 -9.27
CA ASN A 454 24.21 -3.00 -9.78
C ASN A 454 24.44 -3.05 -11.30
N ARG A 455 23.81 -2.14 -12.07
CA ARG A 455 23.85 -2.08 -13.54
C ARG A 455 25.27 -1.87 -14.10
N HIS A 456 26.05 -1.06 -13.42
CA HIS A 456 27.39 -0.62 -13.87
C HIS A 456 28.51 -1.22 -13.03
N LEU A 457 28.29 -2.42 -12.44
CA LEU A 457 29.26 -3.03 -11.53
C LEU A 457 30.58 -3.32 -12.21
N ASP A 458 30.57 -3.83 -13.44
CA ASP A 458 31.76 -4.16 -14.20
C ASP A 458 32.67 -2.96 -14.46
N VAL A 459 32.10 -1.82 -14.88
CA VAL A 459 32.86 -0.58 -15.09
C VAL A 459 33.27 0.06 -13.76
N TYR A 460 32.43 0.00 -12.74
CA TYR A 460 32.76 0.45 -11.39
C TYR A 460 33.93 -0.32 -10.79
N LEU A 461 33.96 -1.64 -10.93
CA LEU A 461 35.07 -2.47 -10.47
C LEU A 461 36.36 -2.21 -11.27
N LYS A 462 36.23 -1.93 -12.56
CA LYS A 462 37.38 -1.67 -13.45
C LYS A 462 38.04 -0.33 -13.19
N TYR A 463 37.25 0.73 -13.01
CA TYR A 463 37.74 2.10 -12.96
C TYR A 463 37.76 2.71 -11.55
N GLY A 464 37.06 2.11 -10.59
CA GLY A 464 36.79 2.67 -9.27
C GLY A 464 35.70 3.75 -9.27
N PHE A 465 35.00 3.94 -10.39
CA PHE A 465 33.86 4.85 -10.55
C PHE A 465 33.05 4.47 -11.78
N VAL A 466 31.84 4.96 -11.90
CA VAL A 466 30.99 4.83 -13.10
C VAL A 466 31.34 6.00 -14.05
N PRO A 467 31.91 5.73 -15.24
CA PRO A 467 32.29 6.79 -16.19
C PRO A 467 31.08 7.49 -16.80
N TYR A 468 31.23 8.77 -17.16
CA TYR A 468 30.21 9.50 -17.91
C TYR A 468 30.02 8.90 -19.31
N GLY A 469 28.78 8.74 -19.72
CA GLY A 469 28.42 8.22 -21.06
C GLY A 469 28.46 6.70 -21.18
N GLU A 470 28.80 5.96 -20.11
CA GLU A 470 28.56 4.52 -20.08
C GLU A 470 27.05 4.24 -20.10
N LYS A 471 26.63 3.48 -21.10
CA LYS A 471 25.24 3.04 -21.20
C LYS A 471 25.06 1.80 -20.33
N SER A 472 23.98 1.77 -19.57
CA SER A 472 23.52 0.54 -18.95
C SER A 472 23.36 -0.53 -20.02
N HIS A 473 23.94 -1.72 -19.81
CA HIS A 473 23.78 -2.84 -20.72
C HIS A 473 22.33 -3.36 -20.81
N HIS A 474 21.42 -2.84 -19.96
CA HIS A 474 20.06 -3.31 -19.82
C HIS A 474 19.07 -2.16 -19.67
N ASN A 475 18.70 -1.51 -20.77
CA ASN A 475 17.55 -0.61 -20.83
C ASN A 475 16.25 -1.44 -20.99
N VAL A 476 15.77 -2.10 -19.95
CA VAL A 476 14.52 -2.88 -20.03
C VAL A 476 13.32 -2.08 -19.51
N PHE A 477 13.51 -1.18 -18.57
CA PHE A 477 12.46 -0.27 -18.08
C PHE A 477 13.02 1.14 -18.08
N GLY A 478 12.68 1.91 -19.07
CA GLY A 478 12.86 3.31 -19.43
C GLY A 478 13.35 4.36 -18.46
N THR A 479 13.71 4.07 -17.25
CA THR A 479 14.43 4.97 -16.41
C THR A 479 15.91 4.88 -16.76
N THR A 480 16.32 5.63 -17.77
CA THR A 480 17.72 5.98 -18.01
C THR A 480 18.20 6.87 -16.87
N TYR A 481 18.34 6.30 -15.67
CA TYR A 481 19.03 7.00 -14.61
C TYR A 481 20.53 6.93 -14.90
N GLU A 482 20.96 7.79 -15.80
CA GLU A 482 22.35 7.98 -16.18
C GLU A 482 23.01 9.00 -15.23
N GLY A 483 23.05 8.69 -13.95
CA GLY A 483 23.76 9.51 -12.97
C GLY A 483 25.11 8.87 -12.59
N PRO A 484 26.17 8.95 -13.40
CA PRO A 484 27.43 8.27 -13.10
C PRO A 484 28.00 8.66 -11.74
N THR A 485 27.92 9.94 -11.38
CA THR A 485 28.37 10.44 -10.09
C THR A 485 27.53 9.85 -8.94
N SER A 486 26.20 9.90 -9.03
CA SER A 486 25.34 9.33 -7.99
C SER A 486 25.51 7.83 -7.90
N ASN A 487 25.57 7.10 -9.01
CA ASN A 487 25.82 5.66 -8.98
C ASN A 487 27.16 5.31 -8.30
N THR A 488 28.21 6.09 -8.56
CA THR A 488 29.51 5.89 -7.90
C THR A 488 29.40 6.06 -6.38
N LEU A 489 28.76 7.14 -5.93
CA LEU A 489 28.59 7.44 -4.51
C LEU A 489 27.72 6.41 -3.79
N GLU A 490 26.61 6.03 -4.42
CA GLU A 490 25.68 5.07 -3.86
C GLU A 490 26.29 3.65 -3.79
N TYR A 491 27.02 3.21 -4.81
CA TYR A 491 27.73 1.93 -4.78
C TYR A 491 28.82 1.92 -3.69
N ALA A 492 29.56 3.03 -3.53
CA ALA A 492 30.56 3.17 -2.47
C ALA A 492 29.89 3.11 -1.07
N PHE A 493 28.70 3.69 -0.92
CA PHE A 493 27.93 3.63 0.32
C PHE A 493 27.43 2.20 0.63
N ASP A 494 26.92 1.47 -0.37
CA ASP A 494 26.50 0.08 -0.21
C ASP A 494 27.71 -0.82 0.14
N ASP A 495 28.87 -0.59 -0.51
CA ASP A 495 30.12 -1.28 -0.19
C ASP A 495 30.57 -1.02 1.25
N TRP A 496 30.44 0.22 1.75
CA TRP A 496 30.72 0.52 3.16
C TRP A 496 29.81 -0.27 4.11
N ASN A 497 28.52 -0.36 3.81
CA ASN A 497 27.59 -1.15 4.60
C ASN A 497 27.99 -2.63 4.61
N ALA A 498 28.33 -3.21 3.45
CA ALA A 498 28.82 -4.59 3.35
C ALA A 498 30.12 -4.81 4.15
N ALA A 499 31.05 -3.85 4.11
CA ALA A 499 32.26 -3.89 4.92
C ALA A 499 31.94 -3.96 6.42
N GLN A 500 31.00 -3.12 6.90
CA GLN A 500 30.60 -3.18 8.32
C GLN A 500 29.96 -4.52 8.69
N PHE A 501 29.18 -5.12 7.76
CA PHE A 501 28.59 -6.43 8.00
C PHE A 501 29.66 -7.53 8.03
N ALA A 502 30.59 -7.55 7.07
CA ALA A 502 31.73 -8.47 7.01
C ALA A 502 32.57 -8.41 8.29
N LYS A 503 32.92 -7.18 8.71
CA LYS A 503 33.68 -6.96 9.96
C LYS A 503 32.97 -7.55 11.19
N ALA A 504 31.67 -7.30 11.31
CA ALA A 504 30.89 -7.77 12.44
C ALA A 504 30.74 -9.30 12.48
N LEU A 505 30.89 -9.98 11.33
CA LEU A 505 30.87 -11.43 11.18
C LEU A 505 32.26 -12.08 11.21
N GLY A 506 33.34 -11.27 11.23
CA GLY A 506 34.73 -11.76 11.26
C GLY A 506 35.29 -12.16 9.89
N TYR A 507 34.71 -11.69 8.80
CA TYR A 507 35.19 -11.93 7.43
C TYR A 507 36.19 -10.84 7.02
N GLU A 508 37.43 -10.95 7.49
CA GLU A 508 38.48 -9.93 7.35
C GLU A 508 38.82 -9.62 5.88
N GLU A 509 38.93 -10.64 5.02
CA GLU A 509 39.22 -10.44 3.59
C GLU A 509 38.12 -9.64 2.88
N ASP A 510 36.86 -9.95 3.16
CA ASP A 510 35.71 -9.24 2.62
C ASP A 510 35.61 -7.82 3.20
N TYR A 511 35.92 -7.65 4.50
CA TYR A 511 36.00 -6.33 5.11
C TYR A 511 37.02 -5.43 4.40
N ASP A 512 38.22 -5.95 4.14
CA ASP A 512 39.26 -5.22 3.42
C ASP A 512 38.87 -4.92 1.96
N TYR A 513 38.23 -5.90 1.31
CA TYR A 513 37.78 -5.75 -0.08
C TYR A 513 36.71 -4.66 -0.21
N PHE A 514 35.64 -4.73 0.57
CA PHE A 514 34.56 -3.75 0.52
C PHE A 514 34.99 -2.39 1.07
N THR A 515 35.86 -2.32 2.06
CA THR A 515 36.40 -1.05 2.58
C THR A 515 37.18 -0.31 1.49
N ARG A 516 38.02 -0.99 0.70
CA ARG A 516 38.73 -0.34 -0.42
C ARG A 516 37.75 0.25 -1.45
N ARG A 517 36.69 -0.47 -1.79
CA ARG A 517 35.66 -0.01 -2.73
C ARG A 517 34.85 1.16 -2.16
N ALA A 518 34.61 1.18 -0.89
CA ALA A 518 33.89 2.27 -0.22
C ALA A 518 34.60 3.63 -0.31
N TYR A 519 35.88 3.66 -0.68
CA TYR A 519 36.63 4.91 -0.95
C TYR A 519 36.65 5.33 -2.44
N ASN A 520 35.82 4.71 -3.27
CA ASN A 520 35.70 5.03 -4.69
C ASN A 520 34.81 6.27 -4.95
N TYR A 521 35.12 7.41 -4.27
CA TYR A 521 34.38 8.68 -4.44
C TYR A 521 35.29 9.90 -4.46
#